data_1874a0bd767fba420af98673996457e5
#
_entry.id   1874a0bd767fba420af98673996457e5
#
_cell.length_a   1.000
_cell.length_b   1.000
_cell.length_c   1.000
_cell.angle_alpha   90.00
_cell.angle_beta   90.00
_cell.angle_gamma   90.00
#
_symmetry.space_group_name_H-M   'P 1'
#
loop_
_entity.id
_entity.type
_entity.pdbx_description
1 polymer ?
#
loop_
_entity_poly.entity_id
_entity_poly.type
_entity_poly.pdbx_seq_one_letter_code
_entity_poly.pdbx_strand_id
1 'polypeptide(L)'
;MIHTLLILKYLPFLQKALHPFLTVRNASLEREFNGIVYRNPVGISAGIDREGFFYRELSTFGPSFIELGPAKKVDNILNNLRSHSERNVRIIVNLNGRKSSAENATLKEIERSCSLLYDFADVLTISVSGPGYQSVIDKILTIRQYNDDFKPVAVKIAGKMDEEEVEPIVRYALQNGVDAIEVADILFDKVYAIAGGIVPIIVISALTGEDDASMFLKKGASFIAYMPRKSLSGLLCIRKIISNLVKK
;
A
#
# COMPACT_ATOMS: atom_id res chain seq x y z
N MET A 1 -1.29 -1.18 -20.58
CA MET A 1 -1.77 -1.58 -19.24
C MET A 1 -3.29 -1.72 -19.21
N ILE A 2 -4.07 -0.65 -19.39
CA ILE A 2 -5.53 -0.70 -19.26
C ILE A 2 -6.15 -1.75 -20.20
N HIS A 3 -5.79 -1.80 -21.47
CA HIS A 3 -6.30 -2.81 -22.41
C HIS A 3 -6.02 -4.24 -21.96
N THR A 4 -4.80 -4.52 -21.44
CA THR A 4 -4.45 -5.84 -20.89
C THR A 4 -5.33 -6.20 -19.69
N LEU A 5 -5.53 -5.25 -18.77
CA LEU A 5 -6.37 -5.46 -17.60
C LEU A 5 -7.85 -5.67 -17.98
N LEU A 6 -8.35 -4.94 -18.99
CA LEU A 6 -9.70 -5.17 -19.53
C LEU A 6 -9.83 -6.57 -20.14
N ILE A 7 -8.85 -7.02 -20.93
CA ILE A 7 -8.85 -8.39 -21.47
C ILE A 7 -8.92 -9.42 -20.35
N LEU A 8 -8.09 -9.28 -19.32
CA LEU A 8 -8.10 -10.19 -18.17
C LEU A 8 -9.44 -10.14 -17.42
N LYS A 9 -10.06 -8.95 -17.30
CA LYS A 9 -11.36 -8.77 -16.64
C LYS A 9 -12.49 -9.49 -17.37
N TYR A 10 -12.55 -9.38 -18.69
CA TYR A 10 -13.59 -10.01 -19.48
C TYR A 10 -13.31 -11.49 -19.80
N LEU A 11 -12.07 -11.95 -19.61
CA LEU A 11 -11.66 -13.34 -19.86
C LEU A 11 -11.01 -13.93 -18.59
N PRO A 12 -11.78 -14.19 -17.52
CA PRO A 12 -11.23 -14.61 -16.22
C PRO A 12 -10.51 -15.95 -16.27
N PHE A 13 -10.78 -16.80 -17.25
CA PHE A 13 -10.01 -18.02 -17.46
C PHE A 13 -8.54 -17.74 -17.80
N LEU A 14 -8.24 -16.61 -18.47
CA LEU A 14 -6.86 -16.20 -18.74
C LEU A 14 -6.13 -15.82 -17.46
N GLN A 15 -6.79 -15.21 -16.48
CA GLN A 15 -6.19 -14.95 -15.18
C GLN A 15 -5.73 -16.25 -14.53
N LYS A 16 -6.60 -17.27 -14.50
CA LYS A 16 -6.28 -18.59 -13.93
C LYS A 16 -5.14 -19.28 -14.70
N ALA A 17 -5.16 -19.20 -16.03
CA ALA A 17 -4.14 -19.82 -16.86
C ALA A 17 -2.77 -19.11 -16.74
N LEU A 18 -2.74 -17.77 -16.67
CA LEU A 18 -1.52 -16.99 -16.62
C LEU A 18 -0.91 -16.87 -15.21
N HIS A 19 -1.75 -16.91 -14.17
CA HIS A 19 -1.32 -16.75 -12.80
C HIS A 19 -0.12 -17.62 -12.39
N PRO A 20 -0.07 -18.95 -12.68
CA PRO A 20 1.08 -19.78 -12.33
C PRO A 20 2.39 -19.36 -13.02
N PHE A 21 2.29 -18.78 -14.22
CA PHE A 21 3.45 -18.33 -14.99
C PHE A 21 3.92 -16.93 -14.61
N LEU A 22 3.04 -16.11 -14.04
CA LEU A 22 3.33 -14.73 -13.67
C LEU A 22 3.67 -14.56 -12.18
N THR A 23 3.40 -15.56 -11.36
CA THR A 23 3.68 -15.53 -9.92
C THR A 23 4.94 -16.31 -9.58
N VAL A 24 5.64 -15.84 -8.54
CA VAL A 24 6.78 -16.54 -7.94
C VAL A 24 6.37 -17.00 -6.56
N ARG A 25 6.50 -18.30 -6.27
CA ARG A 25 6.22 -18.87 -4.95
C ARG A 25 7.53 -19.33 -4.33
N ASN A 26 7.90 -18.74 -3.20
CA ASN A 26 9.06 -19.13 -2.42
C ASN A 26 8.84 -18.73 -0.96
N ALA A 27 8.85 -19.71 -0.07
CA ALA A 27 8.62 -19.49 1.35
C ALA A 27 9.64 -18.53 1.99
N SER A 28 10.88 -18.44 1.46
CA SER A 28 11.88 -17.50 1.99
C SER A 28 11.51 -16.02 1.80
N LEU A 29 10.58 -15.74 0.88
CA LEU A 29 10.08 -14.40 0.63
C LEU A 29 8.88 -14.02 1.48
N GLU A 30 8.29 -14.96 2.21
CA GLU A 30 7.13 -14.67 3.04
C GLU A 30 7.51 -13.67 4.13
N ARG A 31 6.60 -12.77 4.41
CA ARG A 31 6.69 -11.77 5.47
C ARG A 31 5.42 -11.77 6.28
N GLU A 32 5.56 -11.58 7.58
CA GLU A 32 4.44 -11.37 8.48
C GLU A 32 4.43 -9.92 8.96
N PHE A 33 3.24 -9.34 9.01
CA PHE A 33 3.01 -8.03 9.59
C PHE A 33 1.69 -8.05 10.36
N ASN A 34 1.76 -7.90 11.69
CA ASN A 34 0.61 -7.94 12.61
C ASN A 34 -0.32 -9.15 12.37
N GLY A 35 0.26 -10.35 12.30
CA GLY A 35 -0.49 -11.60 12.07
C GLY A 35 -0.96 -11.82 10.62
N ILE A 36 -0.71 -10.86 9.72
CA ILE A 36 -1.07 -10.97 8.32
C ILE A 36 0.13 -11.50 7.54
N VAL A 37 -0.04 -12.65 6.88
CA VAL A 37 1.01 -13.24 6.04
C VAL A 37 0.94 -12.68 4.63
N TYR A 38 2.08 -12.21 4.13
CA TYR A 38 2.33 -11.71 2.78
C TYR A 38 3.24 -12.69 2.05
N ARG A 39 2.88 -13.13 0.84
CA ARG A 39 3.62 -14.15 0.06
C ARG A 39 5.01 -13.71 -0.38
N ASN A 40 5.24 -12.41 -0.45
CA ASN A 40 6.52 -11.78 -0.79
C ASN A 40 6.48 -10.31 -0.34
N PRO A 41 7.63 -9.62 -0.26
CA PRO A 41 7.68 -8.23 0.20
C PRO A 41 7.25 -7.19 -0.83
N VAL A 42 6.72 -7.58 -2.00
CA VAL A 42 6.42 -6.65 -3.10
C VAL A 42 4.92 -6.52 -3.32
N GLY A 43 4.43 -5.29 -3.30
CA GLY A 43 3.05 -4.94 -3.64
C GLY A 43 2.99 -3.85 -4.70
N ILE A 44 1.77 -3.41 -5.01
CA ILE A 44 1.49 -2.30 -5.92
C ILE A 44 1.06 -1.08 -5.10
N SER A 45 1.75 0.04 -5.32
CA SER A 45 1.47 1.32 -4.64
C SER A 45 0.16 1.96 -5.09
N ALA A 46 -0.39 2.81 -4.22
CA ALA A 46 -1.53 3.67 -4.51
C ALA A 46 -1.38 4.48 -5.81
N GLY A 47 -2.54 4.80 -6.41
CA GLY A 47 -2.59 5.60 -7.63
C GLY A 47 -2.59 4.81 -8.93
N ILE A 48 -2.28 3.52 -8.88
CA ILE A 48 -2.37 2.59 -10.02
C ILE A 48 -3.82 2.16 -10.22
N ASP A 49 -4.47 1.69 -9.17
CA ASP A 49 -5.88 1.34 -9.14
C ASP A 49 -6.61 2.07 -8.01
N ARG A 50 -6.89 3.35 -8.22
CA ARG A 50 -7.43 4.22 -7.17
C ARG A 50 -8.80 3.80 -6.66
N GLU A 51 -9.60 3.17 -7.52
CA GLU A 51 -10.99 2.83 -7.22
C GLU A 51 -11.21 1.32 -7.06
N GLY A 52 -10.16 0.51 -7.10
CA GLY A 52 -10.25 -0.94 -6.95
C GLY A 52 -10.93 -1.62 -8.14
N PHE A 53 -10.84 -1.02 -9.32
CA PHE A 53 -11.51 -1.55 -10.51
C PHE A 53 -10.78 -2.74 -11.13
N PHE A 54 -9.46 -2.82 -10.93
CA PHE A 54 -8.57 -3.81 -11.54
C PHE A 54 -7.73 -4.60 -10.52
N TYR A 55 -8.00 -4.53 -9.23
CA TYR A 55 -7.15 -5.18 -8.22
C TYR A 55 -7.04 -6.71 -8.43
N ARG A 56 -8.10 -7.35 -8.94
CA ARG A 56 -8.08 -8.80 -9.26
C ARG A 56 -7.17 -9.11 -10.44
N GLU A 57 -7.27 -8.33 -11.51
CA GLU A 57 -6.44 -8.47 -12.69
C GLU A 57 -4.97 -8.17 -12.38
N LEU A 58 -4.72 -7.15 -11.55
CA LEU A 58 -3.39 -6.81 -11.05
C LEU A 58 -2.80 -7.94 -10.18
N SER A 59 -3.63 -8.64 -9.39
CA SER A 59 -3.17 -9.77 -8.57
C SER A 59 -2.58 -10.92 -9.39
N THR A 60 -2.97 -11.05 -10.67
CA THR A 60 -2.45 -12.07 -11.59
C THR A 60 -0.94 -11.96 -11.79
N PHE A 61 -0.36 -10.76 -11.61
CA PHE A 61 1.07 -10.51 -11.78
C PHE A 61 1.93 -10.80 -10.52
N GLY A 62 1.31 -11.30 -9.45
CA GLY A 62 2.00 -11.83 -8.28
C GLY A 62 2.35 -10.86 -7.17
N PRO A 63 1.84 -9.62 -7.09
CA PRO A 63 2.05 -8.77 -5.92
C PRO A 63 1.42 -9.42 -4.68
N SER A 64 1.99 -9.19 -3.50
CA SER A 64 1.43 -9.69 -2.24
C SER A 64 0.33 -8.78 -1.70
N PHE A 65 0.37 -7.50 -2.03
CA PHE A 65 -0.65 -6.52 -1.69
C PHE A 65 -0.88 -5.51 -2.82
N ILE A 66 -2.05 -4.88 -2.78
CA ILE A 66 -2.40 -3.77 -3.66
C ILE A 66 -2.95 -2.64 -2.78
N GLU A 67 -2.36 -1.46 -2.90
CA GLU A 67 -2.85 -0.26 -2.23
C GLU A 67 -3.87 0.44 -3.13
N LEU A 68 -5.10 0.54 -2.65
CA LEU A 68 -6.21 1.24 -3.30
C LEU A 68 -6.33 2.68 -2.77
N GLY A 69 -6.79 3.57 -3.61
CA GLY A 69 -6.96 4.98 -3.24
C GLY A 69 -5.76 5.87 -3.58
N PRO A 70 -5.75 7.13 -3.10
CA PRO A 70 -6.94 7.79 -2.59
C PRO A 70 -7.98 7.98 -3.71
N ALA A 71 -9.20 7.52 -3.47
CA ALA A 71 -10.27 7.61 -4.44
C ALA A 71 -10.91 9.00 -4.45
N LYS A 72 -11.39 9.44 -5.63
CA LYS A 72 -12.25 10.63 -5.72
C LYS A 72 -13.62 10.37 -5.11
N LYS A 73 -14.08 9.12 -5.18
CA LYS A 73 -15.35 8.64 -4.62
C LYS A 73 -15.10 7.30 -3.93
N VAL A 74 -15.19 7.28 -2.63
CA VAL A 74 -14.96 6.07 -1.82
C VAL A 74 -15.98 4.97 -2.13
N ASP A 75 -17.20 5.35 -2.49
CA ASP A 75 -18.26 4.42 -2.88
C ASP A 75 -17.88 3.53 -4.07
N ASN A 76 -17.04 4.04 -4.99
CA ASN A 76 -16.54 3.22 -6.11
C ASN A 76 -15.63 2.09 -5.61
N ILE A 77 -14.73 2.36 -4.66
CA ILE A 77 -13.90 1.32 -4.04
C ILE A 77 -14.82 0.29 -3.37
N LEU A 78 -15.77 0.75 -2.57
CA LEU A 78 -16.71 -0.11 -1.85
C LEU A 78 -17.46 -1.05 -2.81
N ASN A 79 -18.04 -0.49 -3.87
CA ASN A 79 -18.79 -1.27 -4.86
C ASN A 79 -17.91 -2.30 -5.56
N ASN A 80 -16.68 -1.94 -5.95
CA ASN A 80 -15.75 -2.84 -6.59
C ASN A 80 -15.27 -3.96 -5.64
N LEU A 81 -15.04 -3.66 -4.37
CA LEU A 81 -14.65 -4.67 -3.37
C LEU A 81 -15.81 -5.61 -3.02
N ARG A 82 -17.04 -5.10 -2.88
CA ARG A 82 -18.25 -5.90 -2.60
C ARG A 82 -18.61 -6.85 -3.73
N SER A 83 -18.33 -6.47 -4.98
CA SER A 83 -18.66 -7.31 -6.13
C SER A 83 -17.90 -8.64 -6.19
N HIS A 84 -16.91 -8.84 -5.29
CA HIS A 84 -16.06 -10.03 -5.30
C HIS A 84 -15.69 -10.43 -3.87
N SER A 85 -16.17 -11.60 -3.44
CA SER A 85 -15.93 -12.15 -2.09
C SER A 85 -14.52 -12.76 -1.93
N GLU A 86 -13.97 -13.37 -2.97
CA GLU A 86 -12.65 -14.01 -2.92
C GLU A 86 -11.53 -13.05 -3.32
N ARG A 87 -10.54 -12.91 -2.44
CA ARG A 87 -9.37 -12.09 -2.66
C ARG A 87 -8.10 -12.93 -2.56
N ASN A 88 -7.30 -12.91 -3.61
CA ASN A 88 -6.02 -13.61 -3.66
C ASN A 88 -4.82 -12.71 -3.34
N VAL A 89 -5.09 -11.49 -2.90
CA VAL A 89 -4.09 -10.44 -2.62
C VAL A 89 -4.55 -9.63 -1.42
N ARG A 90 -3.62 -9.13 -0.61
CA ARG A 90 -3.93 -8.24 0.51
C ARG A 90 -4.31 -6.85 0.00
N ILE A 91 -5.29 -6.24 0.62
CA ILE A 91 -5.79 -4.91 0.27
C ILE A 91 -5.35 -3.91 1.32
N ILE A 92 -4.56 -2.95 0.89
CA ILE A 92 -4.25 -1.76 1.68
C ILE A 92 -5.15 -0.64 1.18
N VAL A 93 -5.84 0.04 2.09
CA VAL A 93 -6.74 1.15 1.74
C VAL A 93 -6.13 2.47 2.18
N ASN A 94 -5.86 3.34 1.20
CA ASN A 94 -5.37 4.69 1.46
C ASN A 94 -6.54 5.65 1.68
N LEU A 95 -6.65 6.16 2.91
CA LEU A 95 -7.72 7.01 3.41
C LEU A 95 -7.37 8.51 3.29
N ASN A 96 -6.65 8.92 2.27
CA ASN A 96 -6.33 10.33 2.08
C ASN A 96 -7.62 11.14 1.88
N GLY A 97 -7.96 11.94 2.87
CA GLY A 97 -9.00 12.94 2.75
C GLY A 97 -8.65 13.96 1.66
N ARG A 98 -9.63 14.47 0.94
CA ARG A 98 -9.40 15.59 0.02
C ARG A 98 -8.81 16.74 0.83
N LYS A 99 -7.73 17.36 0.33
CA LYS A 99 -7.26 18.63 0.85
C LYS A 99 -8.40 19.64 0.77
N SER A 100 -9.18 19.74 1.83
CA SER A 100 -10.14 20.79 2.05
C SER A 100 -9.40 21.93 2.75
N SER A 101 -9.79 23.16 2.46
CA SER A 101 -9.31 24.33 3.19
C SER A 101 -9.73 24.32 4.67
N ALA A 102 -10.63 23.38 5.06
CA ALA A 102 -11.10 23.19 6.42
C ALA A 102 -10.67 21.81 6.95
N GLU A 103 -9.89 21.78 8.03
CA GLU A 103 -9.44 20.55 8.71
C GLU A 103 -10.60 19.61 9.05
N ASN A 104 -11.68 20.14 9.62
CA ASN A 104 -12.87 19.39 9.98
C ASN A 104 -13.52 18.65 8.79
N ALA A 105 -13.45 19.19 7.58
CA ALA A 105 -13.98 18.52 6.39
C ALA A 105 -13.10 17.32 5.99
N THR A 106 -11.78 17.44 6.15
CA THR A 106 -10.83 16.36 5.92
C THR A 106 -11.05 15.22 6.91
N LEU A 107 -11.20 15.52 8.21
CA LEU A 107 -11.43 14.51 9.24
C LEU A 107 -12.75 13.75 9.05
N LYS A 108 -13.83 14.44 8.66
CA LYS A 108 -15.12 13.81 8.32
C LYS A 108 -15.02 12.89 7.11
N GLU A 109 -14.25 13.27 6.10
CA GLU A 109 -14.03 12.43 4.91
C GLU A 109 -13.21 11.17 5.25
N ILE A 110 -12.20 11.27 6.12
CA ILE A 110 -11.43 10.14 6.62
C ILE A 110 -12.38 9.20 7.40
N GLU A 111 -13.18 9.73 8.31
CA GLU A 111 -14.14 8.95 9.10
C GLU A 111 -15.13 8.20 8.22
N ARG A 112 -15.75 8.89 7.24
CA ARG A 112 -16.66 8.28 6.28
C ARG A 112 -15.98 7.18 5.47
N SER A 113 -14.79 7.47 4.94
CA SER A 113 -14.03 6.52 4.11
C SER A 113 -13.63 5.29 4.91
N CYS A 114 -13.19 5.49 6.14
CA CYS A 114 -12.84 4.42 7.06
C CYS A 114 -14.06 3.54 7.37
N SER A 115 -15.19 4.13 7.79
CA SER A 115 -16.41 3.40 8.10
C SER A 115 -16.92 2.54 6.94
N LEU A 116 -16.75 3.00 5.70
CA LEU A 116 -17.19 2.27 4.52
C LEU A 116 -16.25 1.14 4.09
N LEU A 117 -14.94 1.29 4.34
CA LEU A 117 -13.91 0.42 3.79
C LEU A 117 -13.19 -0.44 4.84
N TYR A 118 -13.51 -0.25 6.12
CA TYR A 118 -12.83 -0.93 7.24
C TYR A 118 -12.78 -2.45 7.07
N ASP A 119 -13.94 -3.08 6.84
CA ASP A 119 -14.07 -4.53 6.73
C ASP A 119 -13.38 -5.11 5.48
N PHE A 120 -13.09 -4.24 4.51
CA PHE A 120 -12.46 -4.64 3.26
C PHE A 120 -10.94 -4.46 3.25
N ALA A 121 -10.39 -3.72 4.21
CA ALA A 121 -8.97 -3.48 4.34
C ALA A 121 -8.29 -4.58 5.15
N ASP A 122 -7.11 -5.01 4.70
CA ASP A 122 -6.15 -5.74 5.54
C ASP A 122 -5.28 -4.76 6.33
N VAL A 123 -4.97 -3.58 5.76
CA VAL A 123 -4.23 -2.47 6.38
C VAL A 123 -4.87 -1.15 5.98
N LEU A 124 -4.96 -0.21 6.91
CA LEU A 124 -5.36 1.16 6.66
C LEU A 124 -4.14 2.04 6.51
N THR A 125 -4.05 2.82 5.44
CA THR A 125 -2.98 3.82 5.24
C THR A 125 -3.57 5.20 5.26
N ILE A 126 -2.93 6.11 5.98
CA ILE A 126 -3.29 7.53 6.00
C ILE A 126 -2.15 8.38 5.47
N SER A 127 -2.38 9.11 4.37
CA SER A 127 -1.39 10.04 3.82
C SER A 127 -1.37 11.33 4.61
N VAL A 128 -0.19 11.74 5.03
CA VAL A 128 0.04 12.97 5.79
C VAL A 128 0.99 13.91 5.04
N SER A 129 0.74 15.20 5.16
CA SER A 129 1.60 16.24 4.57
C SER A 129 1.31 17.58 5.23
N GLY A 130 2.37 18.28 5.70
CA GLY A 130 2.25 19.61 6.28
C GLY A 130 1.52 19.64 7.64
N PRO A 131 1.11 20.82 8.10
CA PRO A 131 0.47 21.02 9.40
C PRO A 131 -0.86 20.27 9.50
N GLY A 132 -1.24 19.88 10.73
CA GLY A 132 -2.47 19.12 11.02
C GLY A 132 -2.33 17.61 10.88
N TYR A 133 -1.13 17.08 10.65
CA TYR A 133 -0.90 15.62 10.57
C TYR A 133 -1.29 14.90 11.87
N GLN A 134 -1.15 15.57 13.03
CA GLN A 134 -1.53 15.00 14.32
C GLN A 134 -3.01 14.64 14.35
N SER A 135 -3.89 15.59 14.05
CA SER A 135 -5.34 15.38 14.03
C SER A 135 -5.76 14.24 13.09
N VAL A 136 -5.05 14.10 11.96
CA VAL A 136 -5.30 13.06 10.97
C VAL A 136 -4.88 11.68 11.50
N ILE A 137 -3.71 11.58 12.11
CA ILE A 137 -3.21 10.34 12.74
C ILE A 137 -4.10 9.95 13.92
N ASP A 138 -4.40 10.88 14.80
CA ASP A 138 -5.24 10.63 15.98
C ASP A 138 -6.63 10.14 15.58
N LYS A 139 -7.21 10.74 14.54
CA LYS A 139 -8.53 10.35 14.03
C LYS A 139 -8.57 8.88 13.59
N ILE A 140 -7.60 8.43 12.81
CA ILE A 140 -7.59 7.04 12.34
C ILE A 140 -7.30 6.05 13.48
N LEU A 141 -6.40 6.39 14.39
CA LEU A 141 -6.10 5.56 15.55
C LEU A 141 -7.32 5.46 16.49
N THR A 142 -8.05 6.55 16.68
CA THR A 142 -9.31 6.57 17.43
C THR A 142 -10.35 5.64 16.78
N ILE A 143 -10.54 5.73 15.44
CA ILE A 143 -11.47 4.85 14.74
C ILE A 143 -11.07 3.38 14.93
N ARG A 144 -9.78 3.04 14.78
CA ARG A 144 -9.27 1.69 15.02
C ARG A 144 -9.59 1.19 16.43
N GLN A 145 -9.41 2.03 17.43
CA GLN A 145 -9.63 1.65 18.84
C GLN A 145 -11.10 1.29 19.15
N TYR A 146 -12.04 1.88 18.44
CA TYR A 146 -13.48 1.64 18.62
C TYR A 146 -14.03 0.54 17.71
N ASN A 147 -13.19 -0.17 16.96
CA ASN A 147 -13.59 -1.32 16.15
C ASN A 147 -13.09 -2.62 16.78
N ASP A 148 -13.94 -3.63 16.83
CA ASP A 148 -13.63 -4.94 17.40
C ASP A 148 -12.61 -5.72 16.56
N ASP A 149 -12.58 -5.50 15.25
CA ASP A 149 -11.62 -6.11 14.32
C ASP A 149 -10.39 -5.20 14.16
N PHE A 150 -9.27 -5.62 14.76
CA PHE A 150 -8.03 -4.86 14.69
C PHE A 150 -7.48 -4.79 13.25
N LYS A 151 -7.25 -3.56 12.77
CA LYS A 151 -6.55 -3.31 11.50
C LYS A 151 -5.27 -2.51 11.74
N PRO A 152 -4.12 -2.99 11.23
CA PRO A 152 -2.89 -2.19 11.26
C PRO A 152 -3.08 -0.85 10.55
N VAL A 153 -2.48 0.20 11.11
CA VAL A 153 -2.47 1.55 10.53
C VAL A 153 -1.07 1.92 10.09
N ALA A 154 -0.91 2.28 8.84
CA ALA A 154 0.32 2.84 8.29
C ALA A 154 0.20 4.35 8.06
N VAL A 155 1.23 5.11 8.40
CA VAL A 155 1.35 6.52 8.03
C VAL A 155 2.18 6.65 6.77
N LYS A 156 1.60 7.26 5.74
CA LYS A 156 2.23 7.49 4.44
C LYS A 156 2.75 8.91 4.34
N ILE A 157 4.06 9.04 4.18
CA ILE A 157 4.78 10.31 4.05
C ILE A 157 4.95 10.63 2.55
N ALA A 158 4.42 11.77 2.12
CA ALA A 158 4.47 12.19 0.73
C ALA A 158 5.91 12.54 0.30
N GLY A 159 6.32 12.08 -0.90
CA GLY A 159 7.68 12.27 -1.42
C GLY A 159 8.05 13.71 -1.79
N LYS A 160 7.13 14.67 -1.64
CA LYS A 160 7.37 16.10 -1.87
C LYS A 160 7.53 16.91 -0.58
N MET A 161 7.63 16.22 0.53
CA MET A 161 7.80 16.84 1.84
C MET A 161 9.27 17.23 2.04
N ASP A 162 9.50 18.37 2.67
CA ASP A 162 10.84 18.77 3.04
C ASP A 162 11.37 17.85 4.13
N GLU A 163 12.67 17.56 4.08
CA GLU A 163 13.27 16.61 5.02
C GLU A 163 13.10 17.01 6.49
N GLU A 164 13.03 18.31 6.78
CA GLU A 164 12.84 18.84 8.13
C GLU A 164 11.44 18.52 8.69
N GLU A 165 10.43 18.38 7.82
CA GLU A 165 9.06 18.05 8.21
C GLU A 165 8.88 16.56 8.51
N VAL A 166 9.76 15.69 8.00
CA VAL A 166 9.63 14.24 8.11
C VAL A 166 9.80 13.75 9.54
N GLU A 167 10.84 14.22 10.24
CA GLU A 167 11.18 13.75 11.59
C GLU A 167 10.06 13.95 12.61
N PRO A 168 9.43 15.14 12.73
CA PRO A 168 8.32 15.33 13.66
C PRO A 168 7.14 14.40 13.40
N ILE A 169 6.81 14.15 12.13
CA ILE A 169 5.72 13.26 11.73
C ILE A 169 6.02 11.81 12.13
N VAL A 170 7.23 11.32 11.81
CA VAL A 170 7.63 9.95 12.13
C VAL A 170 7.64 9.73 13.64
N ARG A 171 8.23 10.65 14.41
CA ARG A 171 8.26 10.55 15.86
C ARG A 171 6.85 10.56 16.46
N TYR A 172 5.99 11.45 15.99
CA TYR A 172 4.60 11.49 16.44
C TYR A 172 3.85 10.19 16.14
N ALA A 173 3.99 9.67 14.93
CA ALA A 173 3.37 8.40 14.53
C ALA A 173 3.82 7.23 15.42
N LEU A 174 5.13 7.12 15.70
CA LEU A 174 5.69 6.08 16.56
C LEU A 174 5.20 6.20 18.01
N GLN A 175 5.19 7.41 18.56
CA GLN A 175 4.73 7.68 19.94
C GLN A 175 3.26 7.34 20.15
N ASN A 176 2.44 7.45 19.10
CA ASN A 176 1.00 7.18 19.17
C ASN A 176 0.61 5.77 18.68
N GLY A 177 1.58 4.86 18.46
CA GLY A 177 1.29 3.46 18.19
C GLY A 177 0.79 3.19 16.76
N VAL A 178 1.34 3.88 15.77
CA VAL A 178 1.20 3.53 14.37
C VAL A 178 1.99 2.27 14.07
N ASP A 179 1.43 1.38 13.25
CA ASP A 179 1.98 0.03 13.04
C ASP A 179 3.02 -0.05 11.91
N ALA A 180 3.01 0.90 10.97
CA ALA A 180 4.00 0.98 9.87
C ALA A 180 4.18 2.39 9.36
N ILE A 181 5.32 2.67 8.72
CA ILE A 181 5.56 3.90 7.97
C ILE A 181 5.70 3.56 6.48
N GLU A 182 4.95 4.22 5.64
CA GLU A 182 5.09 4.16 4.18
C GLU A 182 5.74 5.43 3.67
N VAL A 183 6.82 5.32 2.88
CA VAL A 183 7.65 6.46 2.51
C VAL A 183 8.18 6.35 1.08
N ALA A 184 8.31 7.49 0.39
CA ALA A 184 8.99 7.54 -0.89
C ALA A 184 10.48 7.17 -0.76
N ASP A 185 11.03 6.52 -1.78
CA ASP A 185 12.41 6.04 -1.82
C ASP A 185 13.46 7.11 -1.48
N ILE A 186 13.23 8.36 -1.93
CA ILE A 186 14.13 9.50 -1.66
C ILE A 186 14.21 9.89 -0.17
N LEU A 187 13.21 9.56 0.63
CA LEU A 187 13.16 9.86 2.07
C LEU A 187 13.45 8.62 2.95
N PHE A 188 13.72 7.47 2.32
CA PHE A 188 13.85 6.20 3.04
C PHE A 188 14.95 6.23 4.09
N ASP A 189 16.16 6.66 3.72
CA ASP A 189 17.32 6.64 4.64
C ASP A 189 17.05 7.52 5.89
N LYS A 190 16.36 8.65 5.72
CA LYS A 190 15.97 9.52 6.84
C LYS A 190 14.93 8.87 7.75
N VAL A 191 13.88 8.29 7.17
CA VAL A 191 12.84 7.59 7.93
C VAL A 191 13.43 6.37 8.63
N TYR A 192 14.30 5.63 7.97
CA TYR A 192 14.97 4.46 8.56
C TYR A 192 15.85 4.83 9.76
N ALA A 193 16.53 5.96 9.72
CA ALA A 193 17.32 6.44 10.86
C ALA A 193 16.48 6.72 12.12
N ILE A 194 15.18 7.00 11.96
CA ILE A 194 14.28 7.32 13.07
C ILE A 194 13.45 6.09 13.49
N ALA A 195 12.90 5.36 12.53
CA ALA A 195 11.91 4.31 12.72
C ALA A 195 12.44 2.89 12.47
N GLY A 196 13.67 2.75 11.97
CA GLY A 196 14.25 1.45 11.63
C GLY A 196 14.33 0.51 12.83
N GLY A 197 13.78 -0.70 12.68
CA GLY A 197 13.70 -1.69 13.75
C GLY A 197 12.59 -1.46 14.79
N ILE A 198 11.86 -0.34 14.75
CA ILE A 198 10.72 -0.06 15.65
C ILE A 198 9.41 -0.53 15.00
N VAL A 199 9.16 -0.11 13.75
CA VAL A 199 8.02 -0.53 12.96
C VAL A 199 8.44 -0.89 11.53
N PRO A 200 7.70 -1.72 10.81
CA PRO A 200 7.92 -1.98 9.39
C PRO A 200 7.92 -0.70 8.56
N ILE A 201 8.87 -0.63 7.60
CA ILE A 201 8.94 0.47 6.64
C ILE A 201 8.59 -0.07 5.26
N ILE A 202 7.60 0.55 4.62
CA ILE A 202 7.14 0.26 3.27
C ILE A 202 7.73 1.32 2.34
N VAL A 203 8.57 0.94 1.39
CA VAL A 203 9.20 1.88 0.45
C VAL A 203 8.39 1.98 -0.83
N ILE A 204 7.97 3.19 -1.18
CA ILE A 204 7.32 3.48 -2.46
C ILE A 204 8.40 3.82 -3.47
N SER A 205 8.50 3.02 -4.53
CA SER A 205 9.49 3.29 -5.59
C SER A 205 8.98 2.89 -6.96
N ALA A 206 9.39 3.64 -7.97
CA ALA A 206 9.18 3.31 -9.37
C ALA A 206 10.12 2.18 -9.85
N LEU A 207 11.14 1.85 -9.08
CA LEU A 207 12.19 0.86 -9.35
C LEU A 207 12.65 0.92 -10.82
N THR A 208 13.82 1.43 -11.06
CA THR A 208 14.38 1.53 -12.41
C THR A 208 15.17 0.29 -12.81
N GLY A 209 15.66 -0.46 -11.81
CA GLY A 209 16.42 -1.70 -11.94
C GLY A 209 15.81 -2.87 -11.16
N GLU A 210 16.17 -4.08 -11.59
CA GLU A 210 15.73 -5.32 -10.94
C GLU A 210 16.33 -5.48 -9.54
N ASP A 211 17.44 -4.80 -9.28
CA ASP A 211 18.20 -4.87 -8.01
C ASP A 211 17.75 -3.84 -6.97
N ASP A 212 17.03 -2.80 -7.38
CA ASP A 212 16.62 -1.70 -6.48
C ASP A 212 15.79 -2.22 -5.29
N ALA A 213 14.85 -3.13 -5.53
CA ALA A 213 14.06 -3.73 -4.47
C ALA A 213 14.94 -4.48 -3.44
N SER A 214 15.91 -5.26 -3.92
CA SER A 214 16.85 -5.98 -3.05
C SER A 214 17.71 -5.01 -2.24
N MET A 215 18.08 -3.88 -2.81
CA MET A 215 18.86 -2.85 -2.12
C MET A 215 18.07 -2.28 -0.93
N PHE A 216 16.80 -1.87 -1.12
CA PHE A 216 16.00 -1.34 -0.03
C PHE A 216 15.71 -2.39 1.05
N LEU A 217 15.42 -3.63 0.67
CA LEU A 217 15.21 -4.71 1.65
C LEU A 217 16.45 -5.01 2.46
N LYS A 218 17.64 -5.01 1.85
CA LYS A 218 18.94 -5.17 2.56
C LYS A 218 19.25 -3.98 3.47
N LYS A 219 18.81 -2.79 3.12
CA LYS A 219 18.91 -1.60 3.96
C LYS A 219 17.91 -1.58 5.12
N GLY A 220 16.98 -2.53 5.19
CA GLY A 220 16.04 -2.67 6.31
C GLY A 220 14.58 -2.29 5.97
N ALA A 221 14.24 -2.04 4.72
CA ALA A 221 12.83 -1.97 4.33
C ALA A 221 12.15 -3.32 4.55
N SER A 222 10.91 -3.31 5.04
CA SER A 222 10.12 -4.52 5.23
C SER A 222 9.35 -4.91 3.97
N PHE A 223 8.84 -3.91 3.25
CA PHE A 223 8.04 -4.07 2.04
C PHE A 223 8.38 -3.02 0.99
N ILE A 224 8.07 -3.35 -0.26
CA ILE A 224 8.20 -2.46 -1.42
C ILE A 224 6.82 -2.26 -2.04
N ALA A 225 6.32 -1.04 -2.01
CA ALA A 225 5.14 -0.61 -2.76
C ALA A 225 5.60 -0.14 -4.16
N TYR A 226 5.64 -1.07 -5.10
CA TYR A 226 6.09 -0.80 -6.46
C TYR A 226 5.09 0.05 -7.22
N MET A 227 5.59 1.08 -7.92
CA MET A 227 4.82 1.94 -8.81
C MET A 227 5.11 1.56 -10.28
N PRO A 228 4.37 0.61 -10.88
CA PRO A 228 4.62 0.19 -12.25
C PRO A 228 4.40 1.32 -13.26
N ARG A 229 5.24 1.39 -14.27
CA ARG A 229 4.92 2.18 -15.47
C ARG A 229 3.58 1.70 -16.03
N LYS A 230 2.76 2.61 -16.56
CA LYS A 230 1.42 2.30 -17.10
C LYS A 230 1.50 1.53 -18.43
N SER A 231 2.21 0.40 -18.43
CA SER A 231 2.44 -0.48 -19.58
C SER A 231 2.36 -1.95 -19.14
N LEU A 232 2.22 -2.87 -20.07
CA LEU A 232 2.30 -4.30 -19.78
C LEU A 232 3.68 -4.69 -19.25
N SER A 233 4.76 -4.12 -19.83
CA SER A 233 6.12 -4.36 -19.33
C SER A 233 6.31 -3.94 -17.88
N GLY A 234 5.66 -2.84 -17.45
CA GLY A 234 5.67 -2.41 -16.06
C GLY A 234 5.00 -3.42 -15.12
N LEU A 235 3.91 -4.06 -15.54
CA LEU A 235 3.27 -5.14 -14.77
C LEU A 235 4.12 -6.42 -14.74
N LEU A 236 4.70 -6.80 -15.86
CA LEU A 236 5.60 -7.98 -15.94
C LEU A 236 6.88 -7.80 -15.12
N CYS A 237 7.28 -6.55 -14.86
CA CYS A 237 8.41 -6.22 -14.00
C CYS A 237 8.22 -6.72 -12.56
N ILE A 238 6.97 -6.78 -12.06
CA ILE A 238 6.66 -7.32 -10.72
C ILE A 238 7.23 -8.73 -10.55
N ARG A 239 6.95 -9.63 -11.50
CA ARG A 239 7.49 -10.99 -11.48
C ARG A 239 9.02 -11.02 -11.50
N LYS A 240 9.66 -10.15 -12.32
CA LYS A 240 11.12 -10.06 -12.40
C LYS A 240 11.72 -9.62 -11.07
N ILE A 241 11.16 -8.57 -10.45
CA ILE A 241 11.59 -8.08 -9.14
C ILE A 241 11.52 -9.21 -8.12
N ILE A 242 10.37 -9.91 -8.00
CA ILE A 242 10.20 -11.00 -7.04
C ILE A 242 11.15 -12.16 -7.34
N SER A 243 11.34 -12.52 -8.62
CA SER A 243 12.27 -13.60 -9.01
C SER A 243 13.72 -13.30 -8.62
N ASN A 244 14.14 -12.04 -8.70
CA ASN A 244 15.49 -11.64 -8.32
C ASN A 244 15.73 -11.67 -6.81
N LEU A 245 14.66 -11.48 -6.02
CA LEU A 245 14.75 -11.62 -4.55
C LEU A 245 14.98 -13.08 -4.12
N VAL A 246 14.58 -14.07 -4.92
CA VAL A 246 14.83 -15.49 -4.63
C VAL A 246 16.27 -15.89 -4.86
N LYS A 247 16.98 -15.19 -5.78
CA LYS A 247 18.35 -15.54 -6.19
C LYS A 247 19.43 -14.96 -5.28
N LYS A 248 19.06 -14.11 -4.35
CA LYS A 248 19.96 -13.37 -3.45
C LYS A 248 19.76 -13.73 -1.99
#